data_536d489ff734284ac2cb5bcb2544acff
#
_entry.id   536d489ff734284ac2cb5bcb2544acff
#
_cell.length_a   1.000
_cell.length_b   1.000
_cell.length_c   1.000
_cell.angle_alpha   90.00
_cell.angle_beta   90.00
_cell.angle_gamma   90.00
#
_symmetry.space_group_name_H-M   'P 1'
#
loop_
_entity.id
_entity.type
_entity.pdbx_description
1 polymer ?
#
loop_
_entity_poly.entity_id
_entity_poly.type
_entity_poly.pdbx_seq_one_letter_code
_entity_poly.pdbx_strand_id
1 'polypeptide(L)'
;MSLPAQLEEQINALLAIEPYQLSPEEREPTLLALLKDELNFASERSTGFSNYLKHWPGNFRAARRIADLPFLPVGLFKTNPPISLVKSNEVVRTLASSATTGQIPSRVVLDAETSKRMTRALTTIVRNFIGPARRPYLVVDTTEALGNGNNGDLGARGAAIQGLRSFASEIVCCLKNDATGNLAVDHAILLERAARWKDNDLLIYGFTYVLWNHFVKPLESRSVTLDLPNAWVLHSGGWKRLEQQAVTKEEFTRGVAATIGCPATRVVDFYGMIENVGVVYPDCQYGNKHAPAFGEIIIRDPLTLEPVSPGGRGEPNVTPYLAQFGRTLRVKPT
;
A
#
# COMPACT_ATOMS: atom_id res chain seq x y z
N MET A 1 23.57 1.76 5.35
CA MET A 1 24.40 0.52 5.46
C MET A 1 24.32 -0.22 4.13
N SER A 2 25.47 -0.41 3.45
CA SER A 2 25.48 -1.04 2.13
C SER A 2 25.14 -2.54 2.21
N LEU A 3 24.25 -2.98 1.32
CA LEU A 3 24.05 -4.41 1.06
C LEU A 3 25.32 -4.99 0.42
N PRO A 4 25.55 -6.32 0.51
CA PRO A 4 26.51 -6.99 -0.35
C PRO A 4 26.20 -6.70 -1.82
N ALA A 5 27.24 -6.43 -2.63
CA ALA A 5 27.07 -6.04 -4.03
C ALA A 5 26.20 -7.03 -4.83
N GLN A 6 26.37 -8.32 -4.63
CA GLN A 6 25.57 -9.36 -5.27
C GLN A 6 24.09 -9.28 -4.88
N LEU A 7 23.77 -9.08 -3.60
CA LEU A 7 22.38 -8.94 -3.13
C LEU A 7 21.74 -7.67 -3.67
N GLU A 8 22.50 -6.58 -3.73
CA GLU A 8 22.04 -5.33 -4.32
C GLU A 8 21.73 -5.46 -5.81
N GLU A 9 22.58 -6.15 -6.56
CA GLU A 9 22.38 -6.45 -7.98
C GLU A 9 21.12 -7.28 -8.20
N GLN A 10 20.93 -8.35 -7.42
CA GLN A 10 19.74 -9.21 -7.48
C GLN A 10 18.43 -8.42 -7.22
N ILE A 11 18.41 -7.56 -6.18
CA ILE A 11 17.26 -6.71 -5.88
C ILE A 11 16.98 -5.75 -7.04
N ASN A 12 18.02 -5.11 -7.58
CA ASN A 12 17.87 -4.15 -8.67
C ASN A 12 17.41 -4.82 -9.98
N ALA A 13 17.90 -6.02 -10.27
CA ALA A 13 17.47 -6.84 -11.39
C ALA A 13 15.98 -7.22 -11.26
N LEU A 14 15.55 -7.67 -10.08
CA LEU A 14 14.16 -8.03 -9.82
C LEU A 14 13.23 -6.81 -9.96
N LEU A 15 13.63 -5.65 -9.45
CA LEU A 15 12.88 -4.40 -9.59
C LEU A 15 12.87 -3.82 -11.02
N ALA A 16 13.68 -4.38 -11.93
CA ALA A 16 13.67 -4.01 -13.34
C ALA A 16 12.68 -4.83 -14.18
N ILE A 17 12.18 -5.94 -13.65
CA ILE A 17 11.16 -6.77 -14.30
C ILE A 17 9.81 -6.03 -14.23
N GLU A 18 9.03 -6.09 -15.31
CA GLU A 18 7.66 -5.57 -15.29
C GLU A 18 6.83 -6.32 -14.24
N PRO A 19 5.99 -5.64 -13.44
CA PRO A 19 5.41 -6.17 -12.20
C PRO A 19 4.67 -7.51 -12.36
N TYR A 20 4.02 -7.71 -13.49
CA TYR A 20 3.16 -8.87 -13.72
C TYR A 20 3.63 -9.74 -14.87
N GLN A 21 4.92 -9.65 -15.22
CA GLN A 21 5.51 -10.41 -16.33
C GLN A 21 5.77 -11.87 -15.96
N LEU A 22 6.15 -12.14 -14.70
CA LEU A 22 6.46 -13.49 -14.25
C LEU A 22 5.20 -14.25 -13.81
N SER A 23 5.08 -15.50 -14.25
CA SER A 23 4.12 -16.44 -13.67
C SER A 23 4.47 -16.75 -12.21
N PRO A 24 3.53 -17.27 -11.39
CA PRO A 24 3.84 -17.70 -10.02
C PRO A 24 4.99 -18.71 -9.95
N GLU A 25 5.06 -19.63 -10.92
CA GLU A 25 6.07 -20.68 -11.00
C GLU A 25 7.48 -20.13 -11.30
N GLU A 26 7.57 -19.07 -12.08
CA GLU A 26 8.83 -18.38 -12.39
C GLU A 26 9.26 -17.44 -11.25
N ARG A 27 8.28 -16.79 -10.61
CA ARG A 27 8.50 -15.80 -9.55
C ARG A 27 8.99 -16.45 -8.27
N GLU A 28 8.39 -17.57 -7.84
CA GLU A 28 8.66 -18.19 -6.54
C GLU A 28 10.13 -18.58 -6.37
N PRO A 29 10.81 -19.27 -7.31
CA PRO A 29 12.22 -19.62 -7.15
C PRO A 29 13.14 -18.39 -7.02
N THR A 30 12.89 -17.37 -7.83
CA THR A 30 13.67 -16.12 -7.82
C THR A 30 13.54 -15.39 -6.49
N LEU A 31 12.30 -15.21 -6.01
CA LEU A 31 12.03 -14.58 -4.72
C LEU A 31 12.56 -15.42 -3.55
N LEU A 32 12.41 -16.74 -3.60
CA LEU A 32 12.88 -17.63 -2.54
C LEU A 32 14.38 -17.53 -2.34
N ALA A 33 15.16 -17.52 -3.43
CA ALA A 33 16.61 -17.37 -3.38
C ALA A 33 16.99 -16.02 -2.75
N LEU A 34 16.42 -14.93 -3.25
CA LEU A 34 16.67 -13.58 -2.76
C LEU A 34 16.29 -13.42 -1.29
N LEU A 35 15.13 -13.91 -0.86
CA LEU A 35 14.66 -13.85 0.51
C LEU A 35 15.57 -14.62 1.48
N LYS A 36 16.13 -15.75 1.06
CA LYS A 36 17.12 -16.49 1.86
C LYS A 36 18.39 -15.67 2.07
N ASP A 37 18.88 -15.00 1.04
CA ASP A 37 20.07 -14.14 1.13
C ASP A 37 19.80 -12.93 2.04
N GLU A 38 18.63 -12.31 1.95
CA GLU A 38 18.21 -11.24 2.85
C GLU A 38 18.05 -11.70 4.31
N LEU A 39 17.48 -12.88 4.56
CA LEU A 39 17.37 -13.45 5.91
C LEU A 39 18.74 -13.72 6.51
N ASN A 40 19.69 -14.25 5.72
CA ASN A 40 21.08 -14.43 6.15
C ASN A 40 21.72 -13.08 6.50
N PHE A 41 21.62 -12.10 5.60
CA PHE A 41 22.13 -10.75 5.80
C PHE A 41 21.58 -10.10 7.07
N ALA A 42 20.27 -10.19 7.29
CA ALA A 42 19.62 -9.63 8.48
C ALA A 42 20.04 -10.35 9.77
N SER A 43 20.21 -11.68 9.73
CA SER A 43 20.60 -12.48 10.88
C SER A 43 22.03 -12.18 11.37
N GLU A 44 22.93 -11.85 10.46
CA GLU A 44 24.32 -11.48 10.78
C GLU A 44 24.41 -10.09 11.43
N ARG A 45 23.41 -9.22 11.22
CA ARG A 45 23.44 -7.81 11.62
C ARG A 45 22.50 -7.45 12.75
N SER A 46 21.60 -8.34 13.12
CA SER A 46 20.65 -8.13 14.21
C SER A 46 20.64 -9.31 15.15
N THR A 47 21.17 -9.14 16.34
CA THR A 47 21.13 -10.16 17.39
C THR A 47 19.68 -10.58 17.70
N GLY A 48 18.74 -9.61 17.76
CA GLY A 48 17.32 -9.88 17.98
C GLY A 48 16.73 -10.75 16.88
N PHE A 49 17.03 -10.44 15.62
CA PHE A 49 16.56 -11.22 14.48
C PHE A 49 17.25 -12.61 14.41
N SER A 50 18.54 -12.68 14.69
CA SER A 50 19.28 -13.96 14.81
C SER A 50 18.66 -14.86 15.87
N ASN A 51 18.33 -14.31 17.05
CA ASN A 51 17.66 -15.05 18.12
C ASN A 51 16.26 -15.50 17.72
N TYR A 52 15.49 -14.66 17.03
CA TYR A 52 14.20 -15.04 16.47
C TYR A 52 14.32 -16.26 15.53
N LEU A 53 15.28 -16.23 14.61
CA LEU A 53 15.52 -17.33 13.66
C LEU A 53 15.95 -18.64 14.33
N LYS A 54 16.69 -18.58 15.45
CA LYS A 54 17.05 -19.78 16.25
C LYS A 54 15.84 -20.49 16.87
N HIS A 55 14.78 -19.74 17.14
CA HIS A 55 13.54 -20.28 17.72
C HIS A 55 12.47 -20.56 16.66
N TRP A 56 12.74 -20.23 15.39
CA TRP A 56 11.85 -20.56 14.29
C TRP A 56 11.79 -22.07 14.07
N PRO A 57 10.59 -22.68 13.97
CA PRO A 57 10.47 -24.09 13.67
C PRO A 57 10.94 -24.37 12.24
N GLY A 58 12.07 -25.02 12.09
CA GLY A 58 12.63 -25.40 10.79
C GLY A 58 13.86 -24.61 10.37
N ASN A 59 14.48 -25.06 9.30
CA ASN A 59 15.66 -24.44 8.71
C ASN A 59 15.28 -23.67 7.44
N PHE A 60 15.22 -22.34 7.53
CA PHE A 60 14.84 -21.49 6.39
C PHE A 60 15.79 -21.63 5.19
N ARG A 61 17.07 -22.00 5.41
CA ARG A 61 18.01 -22.26 4.30
C ARG A 61 17.61 -23.45 3.46
N ALA A 62 16.95 -24.45 4.09
CA ALA A 62 16.42 -25.64 3.43
C ALA A 62 14.99 -25.44 2.88
N ALA A 63 14.36 -24.29 3.11
CA ALA A 63 13.01 -24.00 2.62
C ALA A 63 12.93 -24.21 1.10
N ARG A 64 11.84 -24.80 0.64
CA ARG A 64 11.58 -25.04 -0.79
C ARG A 64 10.52 -24.12 -1.37
N ARG A 65 9.73 -23.46 -0.50
CA ARG A 65 8.69 -22.51 -0.86
C ARG A 65 8.84 -21.25 -0.02
N ILE A 66 8.38 -20.12 -0.54
CA ILE A 66 8.34 -18.85 0.23
C ILE A 66 7.49 -19.02 1.50
N ALA A 67 6.42 -19.82 1.41
CA ALA A 67 5.56 -20.12 2.54
C ALA A 67 6.26 -20.81 3.74
N ASP A 68 7.39 -21.46 3.51
CA ASP A 68 8.18 -22.15 4.54
C ASP A 68 9.19 -21.18 5.23
N LEU A 69 9.33 -19.96 4.73
CA LEU A 69 10.23 -18.96 5.31
C LEU A 69 9.68 -18.34 6.60
N PRO A 70 10.57 -17.91 7.52
CA PRO A 70 10.19 -17.15 8.71
C PRO A 70 9.46 -15.85 8.36
N PHE A 71 8.50 -15.46 9.18
CA PHE A 71 7.76 -14.22 9.05
C PHE A 71 7.68 -13.46 10.37
N LEU A 72 7.67 -12.13 10.33
CA LEU A 72 7.58 -11.27 11.49
C LEU A 72 6.15 -10.80 11.72
N PRO A 73 5.57 -10.98 12.91
CA PRO A 73 4.30 -10.38 13.26
C PRO A 73 4.35 -8.85 13.19
N VAL A 74 3.30 -8.21 12.65
CA VAL A 74 3.19 -6.74 12.56
C VAL A 74 3.37 -6.05 13.91
N GLY A 75 2.98 -6.70 15.00
CA GLY A 75 3.17 -6.17 16.37
C GLY A 75 4.61 -5.79 16.70
N LEU A 76 5.60 -6.44 16.07
CA LEU A 76 7.01 -6.13 16.27
C LEU A 76 7.42 -4.76 15.71
N PHE A 77 6.68 -4.20 14.76
CA PHE A 77 6.92 -2.85 14.23
C PHE A 77 6.30 -1.74 15.10
N LYS A 78 5.59 -2.11 16.17
CA LYS A 78 4.99 -1.18 17.14
C LYS A 78 5.89 -0.96 18.37
N THR A 79 7.18 -1.19 18.25
CA THR A 79 8.17 -0.97 19.32
C THR A 79 8.78 0.42 19.25
N ASN A 80 9.34 0.89 20.38
CA ASN A 80 10.11 2.11 20.43
C ASN A 80 11.46 1.83 21.15
N PRO A 81 12.62 1.93 20.49
CA PRO A 81 12.79 2.31 19.08
C PRO A 81 12.21 1.24 18.11
N PRO A 82 11.90 1.62 16.86
CA PRO A 82 11.41 0.67 15.86
C PRO A 82 12.47 -0.37 15.52
N ILE A 83 12.03 -1.61 15.25
CA ILE A 83 12.92 -2.67 14.77
C ILE A 83 13.44 -2.30 13.40
N SER A 84 14.77 -2.15 13.27
CA SER A 84 15.41 -1.79 12.01
C SER A 84 16.86 -2.24 11.98
N LEU A 85 17.37 -2.46 10.76
CA LEU A 85 18.79 -2.60 10.47
C LEU A 85 19.44 -1.25 10.10
N VAL A 86 18.63 -0.21 9.87
CA VAL A 86 19.10 1.14 9.52
C VAL A 86 19.59 1.83 10.79
N LYS A 87 20.81 2.37 10.75
CA LYS A 87 21.37 3.16 11.85
C LYS A 87 20.66 4.51 11.94
N SER A 88 20.56 5.07 13.14
CA SER A 88 19.82 6.32 13.38
C SER A 88 20.32 7.50 12.52
N ASN A 89 21.63 7.57 12.24
CA ASN A 89 22.24 8.60 11.39
C ASN A 89 22.08 8.36 9.88
N GLU A 90 21.56 7.22 9.47
CA GLU A 90 21.30 6.87 8.06
C GLU A 90 19.80 7.01 7.71
N VAL A 91 18.96 7.28 8.70
CA VAL A 91 17.51 7.41 8.49
C VAL A 91 17.20 8.69 7.72
N VAL A 92 16.61 8.55 6.54
CA VAL A 92 16.16 9.69 5.71
C VAL A 92 14.63 9.84 5.72
N ARG A 93 13.90 8.79 6.13
CA ARG A 93 12.44 8.80 6.20
C ARG A 93 11.92 7.84 7.26
N THR A 94 10.88 8.26 7.96
CA THR A 94 10.08 7.40 8.83
C THR A 94 8.66 7.32 8.31
N LEU A 95 8.14 6.12 8.13
CA LEU A 95 6.74 5.86 7.82
C LEU A 95 6.02 5.44 9.09
N ALA A 96 4.81 5.96 9.31
CA ALA A 96 3.98 5.59 10.46
C ALA A 96 2.60 5.09 9.98
N SER A 97 2.12 3.98 10.54
CA SER A 97 0.76 3.52 10.29
C SER A 97 -0.25 4.42 10.99
N SER A 98 -1.50 4.45 10.50
CA SER A 98 -2.57 5.09 11.24
C SER A 98 -2.82 4.33 12.54
N ALA A 99 -2.52 4.94 13.69
CA ALA A 99 -2.91 4.39 14.98
C ALA A 99 -4.40 4.60 15.21
N THR A 100 -5.09 3.57 15.70
CA THR A 100 -6.38 3.75 16.36
C THR A 100 -6.11 4.35 17.75
N THR A 101 -7.00 5.21 18.25
CA THR A 101 -6.86 5.87 19.56
C THR A 101 -6.38 4.89 20.64
N GLY A 102 -5.26 5.18 21.29
CA GLY A 102 -4.67 4.34 22.33
C GLY A 102 -3.74 3.21 21.84
N GLN A 103 -3.52 3.04 20.52
CA GLN A 103 -2.57 2.05 20.00
C GLN A 103 -1.28 2.72 19.50
N ILE A 104 -0.15 2.05 19.73
CA ILE A 104 1.14 2.48 19.20
C ILE A 104 1.14 2.22 17.69
N PRO A 105 1.42 3.23 16.82
CA PRO A 105 1.53 3.01 15.39
C PRO A 105 2.74 2.13 15.06
N SER A 106 2.63 1.31 14.01
CA SER A 106 3.82 0.71 13.42
C SER A 106 4.70 1.80 12.86
N ARG A 107 6.01 1.66 13.01
CA ARG A 107 7.00 2.57 12.44
C ARG A 107 8.01 1.80 11.60
N VAL A 108 8.30 2.32 10.41
CA VAL A 108 9.31 1.78 9.51
C VAL A 108 10.26 2.90 9.14
N VAL A 109 11.54 2.73 9.46
CA VAL A 109 12.58 3.70 9.13
C VAL A 109 13.32 3.24 7.87
N LEU A 110 13.63 4.18 6.99
CA LEU A 110 14.24 3.93 5.69
C LEU A 110 15.52 4.72 5.54
N ASP A 111 16.55 4.08 5.01
CA ASP A 111 17.70 4.75 4.45
C ASP A 111 17.44 5.25 3.02
N ALA A 112 18.39 5.96 2.42
CA ALA A 112 18.25 6.56 1.11
C ALA A 112 17.98 5.51 0.01
N GLU A 113 18.69 4.37 0.05
CA GLU A 113 18.54 3.32 -0.97
C GLU A 113 17.22 2.60 -0.84
N THR A 114 16.80 2.24 0.36
CA THR A 114 15.47 1.63 0.58
C THR A 114 14.35 2.59 0.18
N SER A 115 14.51 3.90 0.44
CA SER A 115 13.54 4.92 0.01
C SER A 115 13.44 5.04 -1.52
N LYS A 116 14.56 4.93 -2.25
CA LYS A 116 14.57 4.89 -3.72
C LYS A 116 13.89 3.63 -4.26
N ARG A 117 14.22 2.46 -3.71
CA ARG A 117 13.63 1.17 -4.08
C ARG A 117 12.12 1.16 -3.82
N MET A 118 11.69 1.70 -2.68
CA MET A 118 10.28 1.89 -2.36
C MET A 118 9.55 2.70 -3.44
N THR A 119 10.12 3.85 -3.80
CA THR A 119 9.54 4.71 -4.83
C THR A 119 9.50 4.00 -6.19
N ARG A 120 10.57 3.29 -6.57
CA ARG A 120 10.64 2.53 -7.82
C ARG A 120 9.57 1.42 -7.85
N ALA A 121 9.46 0.61 -6.80
CA ALA A 121 8.48 -0.47 -6.72
C ALA A 121 7.05 0.06 -6.89
N LEU A 122 6.67 1.07 -6.10
CA LEU A 122 5.35 1.68 -6.18
C LEU A 122 5.08 2.28 -7.57
N THR A 123 6.04 3.05 -8.09
CA THR A 123 5.88 3.71 -9.39
C THR A 123 5.73 2.69 -10.51
N THR A 124 6.49 1.61 -10.50
CA THR A 124 6.43 0.56 -11.53
C THR A 124 5.07 -0.16 -11.48
N ILE A 125 4.57 -0.48 -10.28
CA ILE A 125 3.24 -1.09 -10.11
C ILE A 125 2.15 -0.16 -10.64
N VAL A 126 2.11 1.08 -10.18
CA VAL A 126 1.06 2.04 -10.54
C VAL A 126 1.10 2.37 -12.03
N ARG A 127 2.30 2.53 -12.61
CA ARG A 127 2.48 2.78 -14.05
C ARG A 127 1.84 1.69 -14.92
N ASN A 128 1.85 0.46 -14.45
CA ASN A 128 1.24 -0.66 -15.19
C ASN A 128 -0.28 -0.51 -15.34
N PHE A 129 -0.95 0.19 -14.43
CA PHE A 129 -2.40 0.44 -14.47
C PHE A 129 -2.74 1.74 -15.20
N ILE A 130 -2.11 2.84 -14.80
CA ILE A 130 -2.51 4.16 -15.28
C ILE A 130 -1.60 4.74 -16.37
N GLY A 131 -0.53 4.02 -16.74
CA GLY A 131 0.49 4.50 -17.68
C GLY A 131 1.51 5.46 -17.05
N PRO A 132 2.58 5.83 -17.77
CA PRO A 132 3.71 6.61 -17.25
C PRO A 132 3.47 8.14 -17.23
N ALA A 133 2.43 8.63 -17.89
CA ALA A 133 2.22 10.05 -18.07
C ALA A 133 1.91 10.77 -16.76
N ARG A 134 2.45 11.99 -16.60
CA ARG A 134 2.06 12.89 -15.51
C ARG A 134 0.74 13.58 -15.88
N ARG A 135 -0.14 13.71 -14.90
CA ARG A 135 -1.50 14.21 -15.08
C ARG A 135 -1.95 15.04 -13.86
N PRO A 136 -2.98 15.87 -13.97
CA PRO A 136 -3.57 16.50 -12.79
C PRO A 136 -3.95 15.45 -11.76
N TYR A 137 -3.72 15.75 -10.48
CA TYR A 137 -3.93 14.83 -9.39
C TYR A 137 -4.87 15.45 -8.34
N LEU A 138 -6.11 14.96 -8.30
CA LEU A 138 -7.10 15.34 -7.31
C LEU A 138 -6.99 14.43 -6.08
N VAL A 139 -6.69 15.01 -4.94
CA VAL A 139 -6.62 14.31 -3.67
C VAL A 139 -7.92 14.52 -2.91
N VAL A 140 -8.62 13.43 -2.62
CA VAL A 140 -9.83 13.45 -1.78
C VAL A 140 -9.40 13.41 -0.32
N ASP A 141 -8.79 14.48 0.10
CA ASP A 141 -8.35 14.77 1.48
C ASP A 141 -8.11 16.29 1.62
N THR A 142 -7.67 16.72 2.80
CA THR A 142 -7.28 18.11 3.06
C THR A 142 -5.81 18.35 2.76
N THR A 143 -5.41 19.60 2.63
CA THR A 143 -4.00 20.00 2.42
C THR A 143 -3.11 19.60 3.58
N GLU A 144 -3.63 19.55 4.81
CA GLU A 144 -2.92 19.10 6.00
C GLU A 144 -2.50 17.63 5.90
N ALA A 145 -3.28 16.80 5.19
CA ALA A 145 -2.93 15.39 4.95
C ALA A 145 -1.69 15.21 4.08
N LEU A 146 -1.29 16.22 3.29
CA LEU A 146 -0.05 16.18 2.50
C LEU A 146 1.21 16.23 3.37
N GLY A 147 1.07 16.56 4.65
CA GLY A 147 2.14 16.53 5.63
C GLY A 147 3.06 17.75 5.56
N ASN A 148 2.69 18.81 6.28
CA ASN A 148 3.61 19.84 6.75
C ASN A 148 3.92 19.62 8.24
N GLY A 149 3.97 18.34 8.68
CA GLY A 149 4.33 18.03 10.06
C GLY A 149 5.79 18.41 10.33
N ASN A 150 6.01 19.27 11.31
CA ASN A 150 7.33 19.76 11.75
C ASN A 150 8.30 18.65 12.21
N ASN A 151 7.89 17.37 12.16
CA ASN A 151 8.66 16.22 12.64
C ASN A 151 9.01 15.18 11.55
N GLY A 152 8.75 15.44 10.26
CA GLY A 152 9.13 14.51 9.19
C GLY A 152 8.33 13.20 9.14
N ASP A 153 7.44 12.92 10.08
CA ASP A 153 6.62 11.72 10.13
C ASP A 153 5.37 11.89 9.25
N LEU A 154 5.29 11.14 8.16
CA LEU A 154 4.10 11.05 7.31
C LEU A 154 3.15 9.99 7.87
N GLY A 155 1.93 10.40 8.21
CA GLY A 155 0.85 9.44 8.47
C GLY A 155 0.52 8.61 7.23
N ALA A 156 -0.16 7.47 7.41
CA ALA A 156 -0.47 6.54 6.31
C ALA A 156 -1.19 7.21 5.12
N ARG A 157 -2.08 8.19 5.37
CA ARG A 157 -2.75 8.96 4.31
C ARG A 157 -1.75 9.79 3.52
N GLY A 158 -0.93 10.58 4.22
CA GLY A 158 0.09 11.41 3.58
C GLY A 158 1.12 10.59 2.83
N ALA A 159 1.56 9.46 3.38
CA ALA A 159 2.50 8.55 2.72
C ALA A 159 1.94 8.00 1.40
N ALA A 160 0.67 7.61 1.37
CA ALA A 160 0.02 7.12 0.17
C ALA A 160 -0.16 8.23 -0.89
N ILE A 161 -0.58 9.43 -0.48
CA ILE A 161 -0.69 10.59 -1.38
C ILE A 161 0.67 10.94 -1.98
N GLN A 162 1.72 11.03 -1.14
CA GLN A 162 3.08 11.35 -1.59
C GLN A 162 3.68 10.24 -2.47
N GLY A 163 3.30 8.98 -2.24
CA GLY A 163 3.72 7.85 -3.08
C GLY A 163 3.28 7.99 -4.55
N LEU A 164 2.14 8.63 -4.79
CA LEU A 164 1.60 8.86 -6.13
C LEU A 164 2.07 10.18 -6.77
N ARG A 165 2.85 10.99 -6.05
CA ARG A 165 3.29 12.32 -6.51
C ARG A 165 4.07 12.29 -7.83
N SER A 166 4.79 11.22 -8.12
CA SER A 166 5.54 11.06 -9.37
C SER A 166 4.65 11.11 -10.63
N PHE A 167 3.36 10.76 -10.49
CA PHE A 167 2.36 10.82 -11.56
C PHE A 167 1.64 12.17 -11.65
N ALA A 168 1.93 13.11 -10.77
CA ALA A 168 1.23 14.39 -10.72
C ALA A 168 1.93 15.46 -11.53
N SER A 169 1.21 16.14 -12.42
CA SER A 169 1.62 17.42 -13.01
C SER A 169 1.30 18.60 -12.08
N GLU A 170 0.16 18.53 -11.42
CA GLU A 170 -0.26 19.42 -10.33
C GLU A 170 -1.04 18.60 -9.29
N ILE A 171 -1.11 19.06 -8.05
CA ILE A 171 -1.82 18.39 -6.94
C ILE A 171 -2.81 19.36 -6.33
N VAL A 172 -4.07 18.93 -6.22
CA VAL A 172 -5.14 19.73 -5.59
C VAL A 172 -5.88 18.84 -4.61
N CYS A 173 -6.03 19.30 -3.37
CA CYS A 173 -6.90 18.70 -2.36
C CYS A 173 -8.30 19.30 -2.48
N CYS A 174 -9.35 18.46 -2.42
CA CYS A 174 -10.73 18.88 -2.61
C CYS A 174 -11.58 18.80 -1.33
N LEU A 175 -10.99 18.42 -0.21
CA LEU A 175 -11.66 18.50 1.09
C LEU A 175 -11.05 19.61 1.94
N LYS A 176 -11.87 20.12 2.86
CA LYS A 176 -11.48 21.06 3.92
C LYS A 176 -12.14 20.66 5.23
N ASN A 177 -11.63 21.16 6.33
CA ASN A 177 -12.31 21.04 7.60
C ASN A 177 -13.43 22.10 7.67
N ASP A 178 -14.63 21.67 8.04
CA ASP A 178 -15.74 22.60 8.34
C ASP A 178 -15.55 23.28 9.72
N ALA A 179 -16.49 24.12 10.11
CA ALA A 179 -16.44 24.85 11.38
C ALA A 179 -16.43 23.94 12.62
N THR A 180 -16.83 22.68 12.48
CA THR A 180 -16.85 21.66 13.55
C THR A 180 -15.63 20.75 13.49
N GLY A 181 -14.73 20.93 12.51
CA GLY A 181 -13.54 20.12 12.30
C GLY A 181 -13.78 18.82 11.51
N ASN A 182 -14.97 18.64 10.94
CA ASN A 182 -15.28 17.50 10.09
C ASN A 182 -14.84 17.74 8.64
N LEU A 183 -14.49 16.63 7.95
CA LEU A 183 -14.16 16.67 6.53
C LEU A 183 -15.41 17.03 5.70
N ALA A 184 -15.28 18.03 4.86
CA ALA A 184 -16.32 18.48 3.93
C ALA A 184 -15.73 18.80 2.55
N VAL A 185 -16.53 18.61 1.49
CA VAL A 185 -16.13 18.96 0.12
C VAL A 185 -15.94 20.45 -0.02
N ASP A 186 -14.81 20.88 -0.56
CA ASP A 186 -14.66 22.24 -1.08
C ASP A 186 -15.24 22.31 -2.48
N HIS A 187 -16.56 22.63 -2.54
CA HIS A 187 -17.30 22.66 -3.80
C HIS A 187 -16.73 23.66 -4.80
N ALA A 188 -16.20 24.80 -4.34
CA ALA A 188 -15.67 25.83 -5.23
C ALA A 188 -14.41 25.30 -5.97
N ILE A 189 -13.46 24.77 -5.22
CA ILE A 189 -12.25 24.18 -5.79
C ILE A 189 -12.61 22.97 -6.65
N LEU A 190 -13.47 22.08 -6.17
CA LEU A 190 -13.81 20.84 -6.88
C LEU A 190 -14.45 21.13 -8.25
N LEU A 191 -15.47 21.98 -8.31
CA LEU A 191 -16.19 22.28 -9.55
C LEU A 191 -15.33 23.06 -10.55
N GLU A 192 -14.52 24.02 -10.07
CA GLU A 192 -13.56 24.74 -10.90
C GLU A 192 -12.56 23.77 -11.56
N ARG A 193 -12.00 22.86 -10.75
CA ARG A 193 -11.02 21.90 -11.24
C ARG A 193 -11.65 20.82 -12.14
N ALA A 194 -12.83 20.34 -11.81
CA ALA A 194 -13.54 19.38 -12.66
C ALA A 194 -13.81 19.99 -14.06
N ALA A 195 -14.29 21.24 -14.12
CA ALA A 195 -14.50 21.92 -15.40
C ALA A 195 -13.21 22.11 -16.20
N ARG A 196 -12.10 22.47 -15.51
CA ARG A 196 -10.79 22.68 -16.15
C ARG A 196 -10.18 21.37 -16.66
N TRP A 197 -10.40 20.24 -15.98
CA TRP A 197 -9.76 18.98 -16.26
C TRP A 197 -10.66 17.97 -16.99
N LYS A 198 -11.83 18.37 -17.43
CA LYS A 198 -12.85 17.49 -18.04
C LYS A 198 -12.29 16.57 -19.13
N ASP A 199 -11.44 17.11 -20.00
CA ASP A 199 -10.87 16.36 -21.13
C ASP A 199 -9.49 15.76 -20.84
N ASN A 200 -8.96 16.00 -19.62
CA ASN A 200 -7.66 15.51 -19.25
C ASN A 200 -7.72 14.06 -18.75
N ASP A 201 -6.62 13.35 -18.96
CA ASP A 201 -6.31 12.16 -18.23
C ASP A 201 -6.02 12.57 -16.77
N LEU A 202 -6.80 12.11 -15.82
CA LEU A 202 -6.80 12.61 -14.43
C LEU A 202 -6.54 11.47 -13.46
N LEU A 203 -5.78 11.74 -12.40
CA LEU A 203 -5.63 10.84 -11.25
C LEU A 203 -6.42 11.38 -10.07
N ILE A 204 -7.27 10.53 -9.47
CA ILE A 204 -7.97 10.81 -8.22
C ILE A 204 -7.50 9.79 -7.19
N TYR A 205 -7.21 10.23 -5.98
CA TYR A 205 -6.90 9.33 -4.87
C TYR A 205 -7.57 9.74 -3.58
N GLY A 206 -8.06 8.74 -2.84
CA GLY A 206 -8.57 8.93 -1.48
C GLY A 206 -8.62 7.60 -0.71
N PHE A 207 -8.67 7.66 0.62
CA PHE A 207 -8.98 6.48 1.41
C PHE A 207 -10.43 6.05 1.20
N THR A 208 -10.68 4.74 1.10
CA THR A 208 -12.00 4.16 0.81
C THR A 208 -13.13 4.83 1.61
N TYR A 209 -13.01 4.89 2.94
CA TYR A 209 -14.04 5.49 3.79
C TYR A 209 -14.15 7.01 3.62
N VAL A 210 -13.04 7.73 3.32
CA VAL A 210 -13.05 9.19 3.08
C VAL A 210 -13.73 9.47 1.76
N LEU A 211 -13.35 8.73 0.72
CA LEU A 211 -13.93 8.85 -0.61
C LEU A 211 -15.44 8.61 -0.58
N TRP A 212 -15.91 7.58 0.15
CA TRP A 212 -17.32 7.26 0.24
C TRP A 212 -18.12 8.27 1.06
N ASN A 213 -17.73 8.48 2.33
CA ASN A 213 -18.53 9.24 3.27
C ASN A 213 -18.39 10.78 3.13
N HIS A 214 -17.21 11.24 2.70
CA HIS A 214 -16.92 12.67 2.67
C HIS A 214 -16.83 13.26 1.25
N PHE A 215 -16.98 12.41 0.22
CA PHE A 215 -16.96 12.87 -1.16
C PHE A 215 -18.16 12.33 -1.96
N VAL A 216 -18.32 11.00 -2.12
CA VAL A 216 -19.40 10.42 -2.91
C VAL A 216 -20.77 10.77 -2.31
N LYS A 217 -21.03 10.42 -1.05
CA LYS A 217 -22.33 10.67 -0.41
C LYS A 217 -22.75 12.15 -0.40
N PRO A 218 -21.89 13.12 -0.05
CA PRO A 218 -22.21 14.54 -0.14
C PRO A 218 -22.52 15.03 -1.56
N LEU A 219 -21.85 14.50 -2.59
CA LEU A 219 -22.12 14.86 -3.98
C LEU A 219 -23.42 14.23 -4.50
N GLU A 220 -23.66 12.95 -4.20
CA GLU A 220 -24.92 12.26 -4.50
C GLU A 220 -26.13 12.99 -3.89
N SER A 221 -26.03 13.39 -2.62
CA SER A 221 -27.13 14.10 -1.93
C SER A 221 -27.49 15.44 -2.58
N ARG A 222 -26.59 16.01 -3.38
CA ARG A 222 -26.77 17.24 -4.15
C ARG A 222 -26.98 17.00 -5.64
N SER A 223 -27.08 15.74 -6.06
CA SER A 223 -27.21 15.34 -7.48
C SER A 223 -26.07 15.91 -8.35
N VAL A 224 -24.84 15.97 -7.80
CA VAL A 224 -23.65 16.46 -8.51
C VAL A 224 -22.89 15.30 -9.12
N THR A 225 -22.70 15.36 -10.44
CA THR A 225 -21.76 14.49 -11.20
C THR A 225 -20.67 15.35 -11.81
N LEU A 226 -19.42 14.89 -11.78
CA LEU A 226 -18.28 15.72 -12.19
C LEU A 226 -17.98 15.68 -13.69
N ASP A 227 -18.48 14.66 -14.40
CA ASP A 227 -18.27 14.45 -15.85
C ASP A 227 -16.76 14.41 -16.23
N LEU A 228 -16.02 13.49 -15.59
CA LEU A 228 -14.58 13.25 -15.78
C LEU A 228 -14.31 11.86 -16.38
N PRO A 229 -14.65 11.63 -17.65
CA PRO A 229 -14.65 10.29 -18.27
C PRO A 229 -13.26 9.64 -18.33
N ASN A 230 -12.20 10.44 -18.30
CA ASN A 230 -10.83 9.98 -18.37
C ASN A 230 -10.15 9.82 -16.99
N ALA A 231 -10.89 9.98 -15.89
CA ALA A 231 -10.33 9.87 -14.56
C ALA A 231 -10.00 8.41 -14.19
N TRP A 232 -8.82 8.20 -13.62
CA TRP A 232 -8.46 7.03 -12.84
C TRP A 232 -8.66 7.33 -11.36
N VAL A 233 -9.41 6.49 -10.68
CA VAL A 233 -9.63 6.60 -9.24
C VAL A 233 -8.89 5.47 -8.54
N LEU A 234 -7.86 5.79 -7.80
CA LEU A 234 -7.17 4.84 -6.94
C LEU A 234 -7.63 5.04 -5.49
N HIS A 235 -7.94 3.97 -4.78
CA HIS A 235 -8.30 4.06 -3.38
C HIS A 235 -7.70 2.92 -2.56
N SER A 236 -7.62 3.10 -1.25
CA SER A 236 -7.07 2.12 -0.32
C SER A 236 -7.54 2.34 1.12
N GLY A 237 -7.14 1.46 2.04
CA GLY A 237 -7.28 1.68 3.48
C GLY A 237 -8.55 1.14 4.11
N GLY A 238 -9.49 0.60 3.34
CA GLY A 238 -10.70 -0.07 3.83
C GLY A 238 -11.61 0.81 4.69
N TRP A 239 -12.59 0.19 5.35
CA TRP A 239 -13.62 0.88 6.15
C TRP A 239 -13.22 1.16 7.60
N LYS A 240 -12.18 0.50 8.12
CA LYS A 240 -11.65 0.65 9.50
C LYS A 240 -12.76 0.49 10.55
N ARG A 241 -12.97 1.53 11.39
CA ARG A 241 -14.02 1.55 12.42
C ARG A 241 -15.43 1.76 11.87
N LEU A 242 -15.55 2.06 10.58
CA LEU A 242 -16.82 2.30 9.90
C LEU A 242 -17.35 1.05 9.18
N GLU A 243 -16.94 -0.15 9.62
CA GLU A 243 -17.38 -1.42 9.03
C GLU A 243 -18.91 -1.55 8.98
N GLN A 244 -19.62 -0.98 9.96
CA GLN A 244 -21.10 -0.93 9.96
C GLN A 244 -21.69 -0.05 8.84
N GLN A 245 -20.90 0.83 8.25
CA GLN A 245 -21.27 1.70 7.14
C GLN A 245 -20.68 1.19 5.81
N ALA A 246 -20.01 0.04 5.85
CA ALA A 246 -19.40 -0.54 4.68
C ALA A 246 -20.47 -0.96 3.67
N VAL A 247 -20.21 -0.64 2.41
CA VAL A 247 -20.98 -1.12 1.28
C VAL A 247 -20.20 -2.21 0.56
N THR A 248 -20.87 -2.96 -0.31
CA THR A 248 -20.17 -3.94 -1.14
C THR A 248 -19.18 -3.26 -2.08
N LYS A 249 -18.19 -3.99 -2.53
CA LYS A 249 -17.19 -3.48 -3.48
C LYS A 249 -17.86 -3.01 -4.78
N GLU A 250 -18.83 -3.74 -5.23
CA GLU A 250 -19.62 -3.42 -6.43
C GLU A 250 -20.42 -2.12 -6.26
N GLU A 251 -21.05 -1.93 -5.11
CA GLU A 251 -21.79 -0.71 -4.78
C GLU A 251 -20.85 0.49 -4.67
N PHE A 252 -19.71 0.33 -3.98
CA PHE A 252 -18.69 1.37 -3.88
C PHE A 252 -18.17 1.79 -5.26
N THR A 253 -17.75 0.82 -6.07
CA THR A 253 -17.20 1.09 -7.41
C THR A 253 -18.22 1.78 -8.30
N ARG A 254 -19.49 1.34 -8.28
CA ARG A 254 -20.58 1.95 -9.05
C ARG A 254 -20.87 3.38 -8.59
N GLY A 255 -20.96 3.62 -7.28
CA GLY A 255 -21.22 4.97 -6.72
C GLY A 255 -20.10 5.94 -7.04
N VAL A 256 -18.84 5.52 -6.87
CA VAL A 256 -17.67 6.34 -7.24
C VAL A 256 -17.67 6.65 -8.73
N ALA A 257 -17.85 5.64 -9.58
CA ALA A 257 -17.83 5.79 -11.03
C ALA A 257 -18.95 6.75 -11.51
N ALA A 258 -20.17 6.62 -10.96
CA ALA A 258 -21.29 7.49 -11.28
C ALA A 258 -21.06 8.94 -10.83
N THR A 259 -20.53 9.15 -9.63
CA THR A 259 -20.23 10.50 -9.09
C THR A 259 -19.13 11.21 -9.88
N ILE A 260 -18.07 10.48 -10.24
CA ILE A 260 -16.95 11.02 -11.02
C ILE A 260 -17.32 11.18 -12.51
N GLY A 261 -18.18 10.29 -13.05
CA GLY A 261 -18.49 10.22 -14.47
C GLY A 261 -17.47 9.41 -15.28
N CYS A 262 -16.76 8.46 -14.63
CA CYS A 262 -15.76 7.62 -15.27
C CYS A 262 -16.20 6.16 -15.39
N PRO A 263 -15.56 5.33 -16.25
CA PRO A 263 -15.80 3.90 -16.29
C PRO A 263 -15.49 3.21 -14.95
N ALA A 264 -16.35 2.28 -14.52
CA ALA A 264 -16.15 1.50 -13.30
C ALA A 264 -14.80 0.74 -13.28
N THR A 265 -14.30 0.32 -14.44
CA THR A 265 -12.99 -0.34 -14.61
C THR A 265 -11.80 0.56 -14.28
N ARG A 266 -12.00 1.87 -14.16
CA ARG A 266 -10.98 2.84 -13.74
C ARG A 266 -11.02 3.17 -12.25
N VAL A 267 -11.92 2.56 -11.48
CA VAL A 267 -11.96 2.64 -10.01
C VAL A 267 -11.22 1.41 -9.48
N VAL A 268 -10.02 1.63 -8.97
CA VAL A 268 -9.07 0.56 -8.59
C VAL A 268 -8.79 0.62 -7.09
N ASP A 269 -9.20 -0.42 -6.38
CA ASP A 269 -8.77 -0.65 -5.01
C ASP A 269 -7.35 -1.21 -4.98
N PHE A 270 -6.50 -0.70 -4.12
CA PHE A 270 -5.24 -1.35 -3.84
C PHE A 270 -5.02 -1.58 -2.34
N TYR A 271 -4.47 -2.73 -2.04
CA TYR A 271 -4.01 -3.05 -0.71
C TYR A 271 -2.54 -2.63 -0.56
N GLY A 272 -2.22 -1.98 0.54
CA GLY A 272 -0.85 -1.60 0.88
C GLY A 272 -0.67 -1.40 2.38
N MET A 273 0.55 -1.60 2.85
CA MET A 273 0.96 -1.37 4.24
C MET A 273 2.31 -0.67 4.24
N ILE A 274 2.54 0.18 5.25
CA ILE A 274 3.84 0.85 5.39
C ILE A 274 4.99 -0.15 5.55
N GLU A 275 4.72 -1.29 6.17
CA GLU A 275 5.67 -2.36 6.39
C GLU A 275 6.04 -3.09 5.09
N ASN A 276 5.26 -2.98 4.03
CA ASN A 276 5.57 -3.52 2.69
C ASN A 276 6.49 -2.62 1.85
N VAL A 277 6.85 -1.47 2.37
CA VAL A 277 7.86 -0.57 1.79
C VAL A 277 7.71 -0.38 0.27
N GLY A 278 6.55 0.15 -0.16
CA GLY A 278 6.29 0.54 -1.55
C GLY A 278 5.66 -0.52 -2.44
N VAL A 279 5.51 -1.77 -1.96
CA VAL A 279 4.75 -2.76 -2.70
C VAL A 279 3.27 -2.63 -2.34
N VAL A 280 2.45 -2.45 -3.37
CA VAL A 280 1.00 -2.40 -3.28
C VAL A 280 0.40 -3.47 -4.19
N TYR A 281 -0.81 -3.88 -3.89
CA TYR A 281 -1.53 -4.94 -4.60
C TYR A 281 -2.85 -4.38 -5.15
N PRO A 282 -2.84 -3.84 -6.36
CA PRO A 282 -4.04 -3.34 -7.01
C PRO A 282 -4.95 -4.47 -7.45
N ASP A 283 -6.24 -4.17 -7.53
CA ASP A 283 -7.19 -5.06 -8.18
C ASP A 283 -7.02 -5.06 -9.70
N CYS A 284 -7.09 -6.24 -10.29
CA CYS A 284 -7.28 -6.36 -11.73
C CYS A 284 -8.74 -6.10 -12.13
N GLN A 285 -9.02 -6.13 -13.43
CA GLN A 285 -10.38 -5.94 -13.97
C GLN A 285 -11.42 -6.95 -13.44
N TYR A 286 -10.96 -8.07 -12.87
CA TYR A 286 -11.83 -9.10 -12.24
C TYR A 286 -11.94 -8.91 -10.72
N GLY A 287 -11.40 -7.84 -10.17
CA GLY A 287 -11.43 -7.54 -8.75
C GLY A 287 -10.49 -8.38 -7.87
N ASN A 288 -9.53 -9.10 -8.46
CA ASN A 288 -8.54 -9.88 -7.74
C ASN A 288 -7.23 -9.11 -7.60
N LYS A 289 -6.57 -9.26 -6.44
CA LYS A 289 -5.26 -8.67 -6.20
C LYS A 289 -4.16 -9.60 -6.71
N HIS A 290 -3.23 -9.03 -7.46
CA HIS A 290 -2.08 -9.75 -7.99
C HIS A 290 -0.79 -9.32 -7.30
N ALA A 291 0.06 -10.29 -6.99
CA ALA A 291 1.40 -10.02 -6.48
C ALA A 291 2.34 -9.65 -7.64
N PRO A 292 3.13 -8.57 -7.52
CA PRO A 292 4.12 -8.22 -8.54
C PRO A 292 5.31 -9.17 -8.49
N ALA A 293 6.18 -9.11 -9.51
CA ALA A 293 7.39 -9.94 -9.61
C ALA A 293 8.28 -9.89 -8.36
N PHE A 294 8.27 -8.76 -7.65
CA PHE A 294 9.06 -8.50 -6.44
C PHE A 294 8.23 -8.52 -5.14
N GLY A 295 7.10 -9.23 -5.13
CA GLY A 295 6.26 -9.39 -3.94
C GLY A 295 5.49 -10.72 -3.97
N GLU A 296 5.03 -11.15 -2.78
CA GLU A 296 4.19 -12.34 -2.64
C GLU A 296 3.14 -12.15 -1.55
N ILE A 297 2.01 -12.84 -1.70
CA ILE A 297 0.94 -12.89 -0.70
C ILE A 297 0.72 -14.34 -0.32
N ILE A 298 0.84 -14.64 0.97
CA ILE A 298 0.57 -15.97 1.52
C ILE A 298 -0.60 -15.83 2.48
N ILE A 299 -1.68 -16.54 2.19
CA ILE A 299 -2.82 -16.65 3.07
C ILE A 299 -2.55 -17.76 4.08
N ARG A 300 -2.70 -17.47 5.37
CA ARG A 300 -2.48 -18.44 6.44
C ARG A 300 -3.71 -18.56 7.33
N ASP A 301 -3.94 -19.75 7.81
CA ASP A 301 -4.90 -19.98 8.88
C ASP A 301 -4.45 -19.22 10.15
N PRO A 302 -5.32 -18.43 10.80
CA PRO A 302 -4.93 -17.61 11.94
C PRO A 302 -4.63 -18.38 13.22
N LEU A 303 -5.06 -19.63 13.32
CA LEU A 303 -4.85 -20.49 14.48
C LEU A 303 -3.60 -21.36 14.32
N THR A 304 -3.45 -22.00 13.17
CA THR A 304 -2.32 -22.91 12.91
C THR A 304 -1.12 -22.23 12.29
N LEU A 305 -1.33 -21.04 11.68
CA LEU A 305 -0.36 -20.30 10.87
C LEU A 305 0.10 -21.05 9.60
N GLU A 306 -0.53 -22.17 9.28
CA GLU A 306 -0.25 -22.92 8.06
C GLU A 306 -0.81 -22.20 6.83
N PRO A 307 -0.12 -22.30 5.69
CA PRO A 307 -0.63 -21.76 4.43
C PRO A 307 -1.96 -22.40 4.03
N VAL A 308 -2.92 -21.59 3.62
CA VAL A 308 -4.19 -22.06 3.06
C VAL A 308 -3.96 -22.48 1.61
N SER A 309 -4.50 -23.63 1.21
CA SER A 309 -4.36 -24.14 -0.17
C SER A 309 -4.96 -23.19 -1.20
N PRO A 310 -4.33 -23.03 -2.40
CA PRO A 310 -4.89 -22.25 -3.49
C PRO A 310 -6.30 -22.73 -3.87
N GLY A 311 -7.22 -21.80 -4.09
CA GLY A 311 -8.61 -22.12 -4.44
C GLY A 311 -9.50 -22.52 -3.28
N GLY A 312 -8.93 -22.75 -2.09
CA GLY A 312 -9.72 -22.81 -0.87
C GLY A 312 -10.35 -21.43 -0.64
N ARG A 313 -11.67 -21.36 -0.68
CA ARG A 313 -12.36 -20.23 -0.05
C ARG A 313 -12.04 -20.35 1.42
N GLY A 314 -11.13 -19.48 1.88
CA GLY A 314 -10.78 -19.47 3.31
C GLY A 314 -12.04 -19.33 4.11
N GLU A 315 -12.13 -20.09 5.20
CA GLU A 315 -13.07 -19.82 6.28
C GLU A 315 -12.99 -18.32 6.63
N PRO A 316 -14.07 -17.69 7.09
CA PRO A 316 -14.09 -16.24 7.38
C PRO A 316 -13.03 -15.75 8.37
N ASN A 317 -12.22 -16.65 8.90
CA ASN A 317 -11.13 -16.38 9.84
C ASN A 317 -9.72 -16.42 9.22
N VAL A 318 -9.57 -16.61 7.90
CA VAL A 318 -8.27 -16.64 7.25
C VAL A 318 -7.68 -15.24 7.22
N THR A 319 -6.50 -15.11 7.81
CA THR A 319 -5.77 -13.83 7.82
C THR A 319 -4.69 -13.89 6.74
N PRO A 320 -4.73 -13.03 5.72
CA PRO A 320 -3.67 -12.96 4.73
C PRO A 320 -2.37 -12.45 5.39
N TYR A 321 -1.25 -13.08 5.04
CA TYR A 321 0.08 -12.64 5.40
C TYR A 321 0.82 -12.22 4.15
N LEU A 322 1.45 -11.07 4.20
CA LEU A 322 2.29 -10.58 3.13
C LEU A 322 3.74 -10.84 3.49
N ALA A 323 4.42 -11.60 2.65
CA ALA A 323 5.86 -11.79 2.74
C ALA A 323 6.52 -10.87 1.70
N GLN A 324 7.37 -9.99 2.16
CA GLN A 324 8.19 -9.16 1.31
C GLN A 324 9.55 -8.97 1.95
N PHE A 325 10.61 -9.30 1.22
CA PHE A 325 11.99 -9.07 1.64
C PHE A 325 12.27 -9.47 3.10
N GLY A 326 11.89 -10.70 3.46
CA GLY A 326 12.06 -11.22 4.83
C GLY A 326 11.11 -10.63 5.88
N ARG A 327 10.05 -9.92 5.47
CA ARG A 327 9.05 -9.34 6.36
C ARG A 327 7.67 -9.84 6.02
N THR A 328 7.03 -10.50 6.98
CA THR A 328 5.67 -11.02 6.86
C THR A 328 4.73 -10.22 7.73
N LEU A 329 3.59 -9.86 7.22
CA LEU A 329 2.64 -8.97 7.87
C LEU A 329 1.26 -9.61 8.00
N ARG A 330 0.63 -9.41 9.15
CA ARG A 330 -0.73 -9.87 9.42
C ARG A 330 -1.73 -8.85 8.95
N VAL A 331 -2.63 -9.25 8.06
CA VAL A 331 -3.81 -8.45 7.65
C VAL A 331 -5.03 -9.00 8.35
N LYS A 332 -5.82 -8.14 9.01
CA LYS A 332 -7.13 -8.56 9.48
C LYS A 332 -8.05 -8.77 8.27
N PRO A 333 -8.86 -9.84 8.26
CA PRO A 333 -9.92 -9.95 7.28
C PRO A 333 -10.84 -8.73 7.41
N THR A 334 -11.20 -8.14 6.31
CA THR A 334 -12.25 -7.13 6.21
C THR A 334 -13.59 -7.83 6.13
#